data_82cc362604b9fdcb8d0bd7af557c0882
#
_entry.id   82cc362604b9fdcb8d0bd7af557c0882
#
_cell.length_a   1.000
_cell.length_b   1.000
_cell.length_c   1.000
_cell.angle_alpha   90.00
_cell.angle_beta   90.00
_cell.angle_gamma   90.00
#
_symmetry.space_group_name_H-M   'P 1'
#
loop_
_entity.id
_entity.type
_entity.pdbx_description
1 polymer ?
#
loop_
_entity_poly.entity_id
_entity_poly.type
_entity_poly.pdbx_seq_one_letter_code
_entity_poly.pdbx_strand_id
1 'polypeptide(L)'
;MSSALAFSQRVVKGSQAYDEKGVVYIQGEKTPYTGVLQNINEKGILESEAEYKDGKMNGFSKLYYPNGKLGSEATFKDNVQDGLQKDYFEDGKVKLEIPYKNGKVEGTAKEFYPNGKVFVEATYKNAIKDGYEKSYYETGVLQSEKIVKNGKMDGFSKLYYPNGKLGSEATFKADVQVGVQKDYYESGKLKAEVSYKNGKVDGVAKAYDETGKVIEQVTFKNGVQVK
;
A
#
# COMPACT_ATOMS: atom_id res chain seq x y z
N MET A 1 -42.48 -9.72 -6.05
CA MET A 1 -41.74 -8.87 -7.00
C MET A 1 -41.75 -7.46 -6.41
N SER A 2 -40.67 -7.08 -5.70
CA SER A 2 -40.53 -5.73 -5.13
C SER A 2 -39.81 -4.89 -6.18
N SER A 3 -40.53 -4.01 -6.87
CA SER A 3 -39.96 -2.98 -7.72
C SER A 3 -39.28 -1.94 -6.79
N ALA A 4 -37.95 -2.02 -6.71
CA ALA A 4 -37.18 -0.91 -6.16
C ALA A 4 -37.40 0.28 -7.11
N LEU A 5 -38.20 1.24 -6.68
CA LEU A 5 -38.28 2.56 -7.27
C LEU A 5 -36.86 3.17 -7.14
N ALA A 6 -36.15 3.25 -8.26
CA ALA A 6 -34.94 4.05 -8.36
C ALA A 6 -35.40 5.53 -8.20
N PHE A 7 -35.34 6.04 -6.99
CA PHE A 7 -35.43 7.48 -6.79
C PHE A 7 -34.22 8.10 -7.48
N SER A 8 -34.46 8.98 -8.46
CA SER A 8 -33.38 9.76 -9.04
C SER A 8 -32.74 10.55 -7.91
N GLN A 9 -31.46 10.27 -7.66
CA GLN A 9 -30.72 10.88 -6.57
C GLN A 9 -30.61 12.38 -6.83
N ARG A 10 -31.00 13.22 -5.86
CA ARG A 10 -30.91 14.67 -5.98
C ARG A 10 -29.45 15.08 -6.17
N VAL A 11 -29.16 15.88 -7.20
CA VAL A 11 -27.82 16.41 -7.48
C VAL A 11 -27.84 17.93 -7.26
N VAL A 12 -26.86 18.46 -6.52
CA VAL A 12 -26.71 19.88 -6.20
C VAL A 12 -25.25 20.30 -6.45
N LYS A 13 -25.06 21.56 -6.89
CA LYS A 13 -23.72 22.14 -7.01
C LYS A 13 -23.14 22.43 -5.63
N GLY A 14 -21.86 22.10 -5.43
CA GLY A 14 -21.14 22.33 -4.18
C GLY A 14 -21.11 23.78 -3.72
N SER A 15 -21.14 24.74 -4.67
CA SER A 15 -21.23 26.18 -4.38
C SER A 15 -22.55 26.58 -3.64
N GLN A 16 -23.55 25.74 -3.63
CA GLN A 16 -24.82 25.94 -2.90
C GLN A 16 -24.83 25.27 -1.53
N ALA A 17 -23.79 24.55 -1.19
CA ALA A 17 -23.68 23.82 0.09
C ALA A 17 -22.83 24.59 1.10
N TYR A 18 -23.10 24.38 2.37
CA TYR A 18 -22.26 24.82 3.48
C TYR A 18 -22.19 23.72 4.55
N ASP A 19 -21.06 23.70 5.26
CA ASP A 19 -20.85 22.78 6.39
C ASP A 19 -21.10 23.49 7.70
N GLU A 20 -21.86 22.86 8.58
CA GLU A 20 -22.03 23.27 9.96
C GLU A 20 -21.69 22.10 10.88
N LYS A 21 -20.53 22.16 11.52
CA LYS A 21 -20.02 21.14 12.47
C LYS A 21 -19.99 19.73 11.90
N GLY A 22 -19.57 19.59 10.64
CA GLY A 22 -19.44 18.29 9.96
C GLY A 22 -20.75 17.76 9.38
N VAL A 23 -21.78 18.61 9.30
CA VAL A 23 -23.07 18.32 8.67
C VAL A 23 -23.30 19.30 7.52
N VAL A 24 -23.54 18.77 6.34
CA VAL A 24 -23.73 19.57 5.12
C VAL A 24 -25.21 19.92 4.93
N TYR A 25 -25.46 21.19 4.62
CA TYR A 25 -26.75 21.79 4.28
C TYR A 25 -26.67 22.48 2.91
N ILE A 26 -27.81 22.69 2.29
CA ILE A 26 -27.95 23.53 1.11
C ILE A 26 -28.44 24.92 1.52
N GLN A 27 -27.91 25.96 0.90
CA GLN A 27 -28.34 27.36 1.16
C GLN A 27 -29.86 27.51 1.03
N GLY A 28 -30.49 28.09 2.07
CA GLY A 28 -31.94 28.28 2.14
C GLY A 28 -32.71 27.04 2.66
N GLU A 29 -32.07 25.92 2.90
CA GLU A 29 -32.69 24.73 3.50
C GLU A 29 -32.34 24.59 4.99
N LYS A 30 -33.26 24.06 5.77
CA LYS A 30 -33.09 23.83 7.23
C LYS A 30 -32.77 22.38 7.57
N THR A 31 -32.93 21.49 6.61
CA THR A 31 -32.68 20.04 6.81
C THR A 31 -31.30 19.66 6.26
N PRO A 32 -30.55 18.76 6.91
CA PRO A 32 -29.35 18.22 6.40
C PRO A 32 -29.50 17.63 5.00
N TYR A 33 -28.49 17.81 4.16
CA TYR A 33 -28.57 17.41 2.77
C TYR A 33 -28.53 15.88 2.59
N THR A 34 -29.37 15.37 1.70
CA THR A 34 -29.31 14.00 1.18
C THR A 34 -29.32 14.04 -0.34
N GLY A 35 -28.31 13.45 -0.97
CA GLY A 35 -28.12 13.44 -2.42
C GLY A 35 -26.65 13.47 -2.84
N VAL A 36 -26.36 13.87 -4.07
CA VAL A 36 -25.00 13.99 -4.61
C VAL A 36 -24.62 15.46 -4.71
N LEU A 37 -23.52 15.85 -4.08
CA LEU A 37 -22.87 17.14 -4.30
C LEU A 37 -21.85 17.02 -5.42
N GLN A 38 -21.89 17.94 -6.39
CA GLN A 38 -20.94 18.04 -7.49
C GLN A 38 -20.23 19.39 -7.46
N ASN A 39 -18.90 19.37 -7.47
CA ASN A 39 -18.07 20.54 -7.67
C ASN A 39 -17.67 20.61 -9.15
N ILE A 40 -18.10 21.67 -9.79
CA ILE A 40 -17.85 21.97 -11.20
C ILE A 40 -17.08 23.28 -11.26
N ASN A 41 -15.95 23.31 -11.92
CA ASN A 41 -15.12 24.52 -12.04
C ASN A 41 -15.73 25.56 -13.01
N GLU A 42 -15.09 26.72 -13.13
CA GLU A 42 -15.53 27.82 -13.98
C GLU A 42 -15.61 27.45 -15.48
N LYS A 43 -14.88 26.44 -15.91
CA LYS A 43 -14.90 25.90 -17.28
C LYS A 43 -16.00 24.85 -17.50
N GLY A 44 -16.82 24.55 -16.48
CA GLY A 44 -17.88 23.55 -16.57
C GLY A 44 -17.38 22.10 -16.42
N ILE A 45 -16.14 21.89 -15.97
CA ILE A 45 -15.56 20.56 -15.80
C ILE A 45 -15.87 20.06 -14.37
N LEU A 46 -16.39 18.84 -14.26
CA LEU A 46 -16.61 18.16 -12.98
C LEU A 46 -15.25 17.82 -12.33
N GLU A 47 -15.01 18.36 -11.14
CA GLU A 47 -13.79 18.13 -10.37
C GLU A 47 -13.98 17.08 -9.27
N SER A 48 -15.18 17.06 -8.66
CA SER A 48 -15.51 16.08 -7.65
C SER A 48 -17.01 15.85 -7.53
N GLU A 49 -17.37 14.67 -7.06
CA GLU A 49 -18.73 14.35 -6.61
C GLU A 49 -18.69 13.43 -5.38
N ALA A 50 -19.65 13.64 -4.49
CA ALA A 50 -19.79 12.79 -3.31
C ALA A 50 -21.27 12.63 -2.91
N GLU A 51 -21.57 11.46 -2.40
CA GLU A 51 -22.90 11.08 -1.91
C GLU A 51 -23.05 11.41 -0.42
N TYR A 52 -24.14 12.08 -0.09
CA TYR A 52 -24.48 12.49 1.26
C TYR A 52 -25.83 11.89 1.68
N LYS A 53 -25.91 11.53 2.94
CA LYS A 53 -27.14 11.18 3.63
C LYS A 53 -27.22 11.92 4.96
N ASP A 54 -28.30 12.62 5.19
CA ASP A 54 -28.53 13.40 6.40
C ASP A 54 -27.35 14.33 6.75
N GLY A 55 -26.77 14.98 5.72
CA GLY A 55 -25.66 15.91 5.82
C GLY A 55 -24.28 15.29 5.99
N LYS A 56 -24.16 13.98 6.04
CA LYS A 56 -22.88 13.25 6.18
C LYS A 56 -22.53 12.52 4.90
N MET A 57 -21.24 12.47 4.55
CA MET A 57 -20.78 11.63 3.46
C MET A 57 -21.16 10.17 3.76
N ASN A 58 -21.95 9.58 2.87
CA ASN A 58 -22.46 8.21 3.03
C ASN A 58 -22.69 7.60 1.64
N GLY A 59 -21.70 6.87 1.16
CA GLY A 59 -21.63 6.35 -0.19
C GLY A 59 -20.30 6.70 -0.84
N PHE A 60 -20.29 6.93 -2.14
CA PHE A 60 -19.08 7.21 -2.89
C PHE A 60 -18.59 8.67 -2.74
N SER A 61 -17.29 8.85 -2.93
CA SER A 61 -16.63 10.13 -3.21
C SER A 61 -15.69 9.93 -4.37
N LYS A 62 -15.74 10.81 -5.37
CA LYS A 62 -14.91 10.74 -6.58
C LYS A 62 -14.26 12.09 -6.86
N LEU A 63 -13.01 12.03 -7.30
CA LEU A 63 -12.22 13.15 -7.78
C LEU A 63 -11.86 12.90 -9.24
N TYR A 64 -11.88 13.94 -10.05
CA TYR A 64 -11.61 13.86 -11.47
C TYR A 64 -10.41 14.71 -11.86
N TYR A 65 -9.64 14.23 -12.82
CA TYR A 65 -8.59 14.99 -13.47
C TYR A 65 -9.17 16.10 -14.35
N PRO A 66 -8.38 17.14 -14.68
CA PRO A 66 -8.83 18.19 -15.60
C PRO A 66 -9.25 17.69 -17.00
N ASN A 67 -8.79 16.50 -17.40
CA ASN A 67 -9.20 15.84 -18.64
C ASN A 67 -10.54 15.07 -18.51
N GLY A 68 -11.22 15.18 -17.36
CA GLY A 68 -12.51 14.55 -17.08
C GLY A 68 -12.45 13.07 -16.68
N LYS A 69 -11.25 12.47 -16.67
CA LYS A 69 -11.11 11.08 -16.23
C LYS A 69 -11.09 10.97 -14.71
N LEU A 70 -11.55 9.85 -14.19
CA LEU A 70 -11.54 9.54 -12.76
C LEU A 70 -10.09 9.52 -12.24
N GLY A 71 -9.80 10.31 -11.22
CA GLY A 71 -8.50 10.40 -10.55
C GLY A 71 -8.46 9.63 -9.24
N SER A 72 -9.58 9.64 -8.49
CA SER A 72 -9.70 8.90 -7.24
C SER A 72 -11.16 8.56 -6.95
N GLU A 73 -11.37 7.41 -6.30
CA GLU A 73 -12.67 7.05 -5.72
C GLU A 73 -12.49 6.41 -4.36
N ALA A 74 -13.44 6.67 -3.46
CA ALA A 74 -13.49 6.09 -2.11
C ALA A 74 -14.93 5.92 -1.67
N THR A 75 -15.17 5.12 -0.64
CA THR A 75 -16.47 4.96 0.00
C THR A 75 -16.42 5.43 1.44
N PHE A 76 -17.53 6.03 1.87
CA PHE A 76 -17.71 6.59 3.21
C PHE A 76 -19.00 6.11 3.84
N LYS A 77 -18.96 6.03 5.17
CA LYS A 77 -20.11 5.78 6.02
C LYS A 77 -20.08 6.79 7.15
N ASP A 78 -21.10 7.64 7.24
CA ASP A 78 -21.24 8.68 8.27
C ASP A 78 -19.99 9.55 8.45
N ASN A 79 -19.42 10.08 7.36
CA ASN A 79 -18.15 10.83 7.25
C ASN A 79 -16.88 10.01 7.53
N VAL A 80 -16.98 8.71 7.78
CA VAL A 80 -15.82 7.84 8.03
C VAL A 80 -15.55 7.00 6.78
N GLN A 81 -14.32 6.99 6.31
CA GLN A 81 -13.94 6.17 5.16
C GLN A 81 -14.06 4.68 5.51
N ASP A 82 -14.84 3.94 4.69
CA ASP A 82 -15.08 2.50 4.88
C ASP A 82 -15.30 1.85 3.52
N GLY A 83 -14.36 1.00 3.12
CA GLY A 83 -14.31 0.35 1.82
C GLY A 83 -12.98 0.56 1.10
N LEU A 84 -12.95 0.26 -0.19
CA LEU A 84 -11.76 0.34 -1.02
C LEU A 84 -11.62 1.76 -1.61
N GLN A 85 -10.49 2.42 -1.33
CA GLN A 85 -10.05 3.58 -2.10
C GLN A 85 -9.27 3.10 -3.31
N LYS A 86 -9.50 3.73 -4.45
CA LYS A 86 -8.68 3.58 -5.65
C LYS A 86 -8.25 4.95 -6.15
N ASP A 87 -6.97 5.07 -6.46
CA ASP A 87 -6.43 6.18 -7.22
C ASP A 87 -6.01 5.69 -8.61
N TYR A 88 -6.10 6.57 -9.58
CA TYR A 88 -5.86 6.24 -10.99
C TYR A 88 -4.76 7.10 -11.58
N PHE A 89 -4.06 6.60 -12.57
CA PHE A 89 -3.24 7.40 -13.46
C PHE A 89 -4.14 8.21 -14.42
N GLU A 90 -3.61 9.27 -15.03
CA GLU A 90 -4.36 10.07 -16.02
C GLU A 90 -4.80 9.25 -17.26
N ASP A 91 -4.19 8.12 -17.54
CA ASP A 91 -4.63 7.20 -18.61
C ASP A 91 -5.84 6.33 -18.19
N GLY A 92 -6.22 6.36 -16.89
CA GLY A 92 -7.36 5.64 -16.31
C GLY A 92 -7.01 4.27 -15.72
N LYS A 93 -5.73 3.87 -15.74
CA LYS A 93 -5.30 2.64 -15.05
C LYS A 93 -5.19 2.88 -13.56
N VAL A 94 -5.43 1.83 -12.79
CA VAL A 94 -5.29 1.87 -11.33
C VAL A 94 -3.84 2.12 -10.95
N LYS A 95 -3.62 3.11 -10.08
CA LYS A 95 -2.33 3.49 -9.49
C LYS A 95 -2.18 2.96 -8.07
N LEU A 96 -3.27 3.00 -7.30
CA LEU A 96 -3.26 2.66 -5.88
C LEU A 96 -4.59 2.03 -5.47
N GLU A 97 -4.55 1.01 -4.63
CA GLU A 97 -5.70 0.42 -3.94
C GLU A 97 -5.40 0.36 -2.44
N ILE A 98 -6.26 0.97 -1.62
CA ILE A 98 -6.12 0.97 -0.16
C ILE A 98 -7.46 0.56 0.45
N PRO A 99 -7.53 -0.59 1.16
CA PRO A 99 -8.73 -0.97 1.91
C PRO A 99 -8.81 -0.21 3.23
N TYR A 100 -9.96 0.42 3.48
CA TYR A 100 -10.28 1.10 4.73
C TYR A 100 -11.41 0.39 5.47
N LYS A 101 -11.30 0.39 6.79
CA LYS A 101 -12.36 -0.04 7.70
C LYS A 101 -12.41 0.91 8.88
N ASN A 102 -13.57 1.55 9.08
CA ASN A 102 -13.76 2.53 10.17
C ASN A 102 -12.64 3.61 10.18
N GLY A 103 -12.29 4.17 9.03
CA GLY A 103 -11.29 5.23 8.87
C GLY A 103 -9.83 4.78 8.99
N LYS A 104 -9.57 3.49 9.13
CA LYS A 104 -8.21 2.95 9.24
C LYS A 104 -7.92 2.00 8.08
N VAL A 105 -6.67 2.02 7.63
CA VAL A 105 -6.21 1.02 6.64
C VAL A 105 -6.24 -0.36 7.28
N GLU A 106 -6.98 -1.29 6.65
CA GLU A 106 -7.19 -2.66 7.13
C GLU A 106 -7.19 -3.63 5.95
N GLY A 107 -6.22 -4.51 5.86
CA GLY A 107 -6.03 -5.45 4.75
C GLY A 107 -4.82 -5.12 3.90
N THR A 108 -4.80 -5.56 2.64
CA THR A 108 -3.64 -5.38 1.75
C THR A 108 -3.82 -4.17 0.85
N ALA A 109 -2.97 -3.16 1.04
CA ALA A 109 -2.82 -2.03 0.12
C ALA A 109 -1.87 -2.41 -1.01
N LYS A 110 -2.16 -1.90 -2.23
CA LYS A 110 -1.37 -2.16 -3.44
C LYS A 110 -1.10 -0.88 -4.20
N GLU A 111 0.11 -0.74 -4.70
CA GLU A 111 0.50 0.29 -5.66
C GLU A 111 0.90 -0.40 -6.97
N PHE A 112 0.62 0.23 -8.10
CA PHE A 112 0.81 -0.34 -9.42
C PHE A 112 1.75 0.51 -10.27
N TYR A 113 2.50 -0.14 -11.14
CA TYR A 113 3.21 0.51 -12.22
C TYR A 113 2.23 1.04 -13.29
N PRO A 114 2.64 2.00 -14.14
CA PRO A 114 1.82 2.45 -15.27
C PRO A 114 1.44 1.35 -16.27
N ASN A 115 2.19 0.25 -16.30
CA ASN A 115 1.85 -0.93 -17.12
C ASN A 115 0.77 -1.82 -16.49
N GLY A 116 0.24 -1.46 -15.30
CA GLY A 116 -0.82 -2.16 -14.57
C GLY A 116 -0.35 -3.34 -13.71
N LYS A 117 0.96 -3.64 -13.69
CA LYS A 117 1.51 -4.66 -12.77
C LYS A 117 1.71 -4.08 -11.38
N VAL A 118 1.61 -4.91 -10.36
CA VAL A 118 1.86 -4.49 -8.96
C VAL A 118 3.32 -4.06 -8.82
N PHE A 119 3.52 -2.87 -8.23
CA PHE A 119 4.83 -2.38 -7.80
C PHE A 119 5.14 -2.81 -6.37
N VAL A 120 4.22 -2.53 -5.45
CA VAL A 120 4.34 -2.92 -4.05
C VAL A 120 2.99 -3.31 -3.47
N GLU A 121 2.99 -4.28 -2.57
CA GLU A 121 1.83 -4.60 -1.75
C GLU A 121 2.26 -4.78 -0.29
N ALA A 122 1.43 -4.34 0.64
CA ALA A 122 1.68 -4.47 2.07
C ALA A 122 0.38 -4.69 2.83
N THR A 123 0.44 -5.57 3.83
CA THR A 123 -0.71 -5.87 4.69
C THR A 123 -0.69 -4.98 5.93
N TYR A 124 -1.87 -4.40 6.23
CA TYR A 124 -2.09 -3.51 7.35
C TYR A 124 -3.16 -4.05 8.29
N LYS A 125 -2.98 -3.77 9.57
CA LYS A 125 -3.95 -3.97 10.62
C LYS A 125 -4.03 -2.71 11.47
N ASN A 126 -5.21 -2.10 11.55
CA ASN A 126 -5.41 -0.83 12.25
C ASN A 126 -4.42 0.28 11.82
N ALA A 127 -4.18 0.44 10.52
CA ALA A 127 -3.23 1.39 9.91
C ALA A 127 -1.74 1.14 10.21
N ILE A 128 -1.39 0.02 10.84
CA ILE A 128 0.00 -0.39 11.11
C ILE A 128 0.33 -1.57 10.18
N LYS A 129 1.51 -1.56 9.55
CA LYS A 129 1.95 -2.71 8.75
C LYS A 129 2.06 -3.95 9.65
N ASP A 130 1.30 -5.00 9.32
CA ASP A 130 1.28 -6.27 10.05
C ASP A 130 0.94 -7.40 9.08
N GLY A 131 1.94 -8.12 8.63
CA GLY A 131 1.87 -9.17 7.63
C GLY A 131 3.00 -9.10 6.62
N TYR A 132 2.73 -9.41 5.37
CA TYR A 132 3.71 -9.37 4.29
C TYR A 132 3.84 -7.96 3.70
N GLU A 133 5.08 -7.59 3.33
CA GLU A 133 5.37 -6.52 2.40
C GLU A 133 6.15 -7.12 1.24
N LYS A 134 5.69 -6.90 0.01
CA LYS A 134 6.31 -7.40 -1.22
C LYS A 134 6.48 -6.27 -2.21
N SER A 135 7.58 -6.28 -2.94
CA SER A 135 7.80 -5.42 -4.10
C SER A 135 8.14 -6.25 -5.33
N TYR A 136 7.86 -5.69 -6.50
CA TYR A 136 8.03 -6.37 -7.77
C TYR A 136 8.80 -5.47 -8.74
N TYR A 137 9.55 -6.06 -9.62
CA TYR A 137 10.10 -5.37 -10.79
C TYR A 137 8.98 -5.00 -11.76
N GLU A 138 9.20 -4.03 -12.63
CA GLU A 138 8.22 -3.64 -13.66
C GLU A 138 7.84 -4.78 -14.61
N THR A 139 8.69 -5.81 -14.72
CA THR A 139 8.39 -7.07 -15.40
C THR A 139 7.34 -7.91 -14.70
N GLY A 140 7.04 -7.63 -13.40
CA GLY A 140 6.15 -8.39 -12.53
C GLY A 140 6.86 -9.51 -11.76
N VAL A 141 8.17 -9.68 -11.93
CA VAL A 141 8.96 -10.62 -11.14
C VAL A 141 9.10 -10.07 -9.71
N LEU A 142 8.95 -10.94 -8.71
CA LEU A 142 9.14 -10.57 -7.29
C LEU A 142 10.57 -10.03 -7.08
N GLN A 143 10.67 -8.83 -6.51
CA GLN A 143 11.93 -8.16 -6.19
C GLN A 143 12.31 -8.35 -4.72
N SER A 144 11.34 -8.20 -3.83
CA SER A 144 11.55 -8.42 -2.40
C SER A 144 10.31 -8.93 -1.70
N GLU A 145 10.51 -9.67 -0.63
CA GLU A 145 9.45 -9.98 0.34
C GLU A 145 10.00 -9.98 1.76
N LYS A 146 9.21 -9.52 2.69
CA LYS A 146 9.54 -9.53 4.12
C LYS A 146 8.29 -9.67 4.98
N ILE A 147 8.48 -10.12 6.22
CA ILE A 147 7.45 -10.16 7.24
C ILE A 147 7.61 -8.95 8.16
N VAL A 148 6.51 -8.23 8.36
CA VAL A 148 6.40 -7.10 9.28
C VAL A 148 5.36 -7.44 10.33
N LYS A 149 5.64 -7.15 11.59
CA LYS A 149 4.73 -7.31 12.71
C LYS A 149 4.72 -6.04 13.55
N ASN A 150 3.54 -5.45 13.73
CA ASN A 150 3.41 -4.17 14.44
C ASN A 150 4.38 -3.09 13.95
N GLY A 151 4.54 -2.95 12.62
CA GLY A 151 5.40 -1.96 11.97
C GLY A 151 6.90 -2.27 11.96
N LYS A 152 7.34 -3.40 12.55
CA LYS A 152 8.75 -3.81 12.64
C LYS A 152 9.00 -5.06 11.82
N MET A 153 10.17 -5.19 11.19
CA MET A 153 10.58 -6.45 10.57
C MET A 153 10.70 -7.54 11.65
N ASP A 154 9.90 -8.60 11.52
CA ASP A 154 9.87 -9.72 12.45
C ASP A 154 9.60 -11.02 11.69
N GLY A 155 10.64 -11.62 11.17
CA GLY A 155 10.62 -12.79 10.31
C GLY A 155 11.70 -12.70 9.22
N PHE A 156 11.48 -13.39 8.11
CA PHE A 156 12.41 -13.38 6.99
C PHE A 156 12.33 -12.07 6.18
N SER A 157 13.43 -11.75 5.52
CA SER A 157 13.53 -10.78 4.44
C SER A 157 14.29 -11.42 3.30
N LYS A 158 13.75 -11.35 2.08
CA LYS A 158 14.35 -11.93 0.87
C LYS A 158 14.39 -10.91 -0.25
N LEU A 159 15.46 -10.92 -1.01
CA LEU A 159 15.65 -10.15 -2.22
C LEU A 159 15.85 -11.10 -3.40
N TYR A 160 15.30 -10.75 -4.54
CA TYR A 160 15.37 -11.57 -5.75
C TYR A 160 15.98 -10.77 -6.89
N TYR A 161 16.72 -11.44 -7.74
CA TYR A 161 17.22 -10.89 -8.99
C TYR A 161 16.10 -10.74 -10.04
N PRO A 162 16.29 -9.92 -11.08
CA PRO A 162 15.31 -9.81 -12.17
C PRO A 162 15.01 -11.12 -12.90
N ASN A 163 15.91 -12.10 -12.84
CA ASN A 163 15.69 -13.45 -13.38
C ASN A 163 14.83 -14.35 -12.45
N GLY A 164 14.33 -13.80 -11.31
CA GLY A 164 13.48 -14.47 -10.33
C GLY A 164 14.22 -15.36 -9.33
N LYS A 165 15.55 -15.50 -9.45
CA LYS A 165 16.33 -16.28 -8.48
C LYS A 165 16.57 -15.47 -7.21
N LEU A 166 16.65 -16.18 -6.08
CA LEU A 166 16.96 -15.60 -4.77
C LEU A 166 18.36 -14.96 -4.81
N GLY A 167 18.46 -13.70 -4.41
CA GLY A 167 19.69 -12.94 -4.34
C GLY A 167 20.21 -12.80 -2.92
N SER A 168 19.30 -12.65 -1.93
CA SER A 168 19.66 -12.59 -0.51
C SER A 168 18.51 -13.04 0.36
N GLU A 169 18.84 -13.64 1.51
CA GLU A 169 17.89 -13.91 2.58
C GLU A 169 18.49 -13.62 3.94
N ALA A 170 17.68 -13.07 4.85
CA ALA A 170 18.04 -12.75 6.22
C ALA A 170 16.85 -12.93 7.14
N THR A 171 17.10 -13.02 8.44
CA THR A 171 16.04 -13.10 9.48
C THR A 171 16.17 -11.93 10.44
N PHE A 172 15.03 -11.35 10.78
CA PHE A 172 14.92 -10.23 11.71
C PHE A 172 13.99 -10.57 12.87
N LYS A 173 14.25 -9.97 14.02
CA LYS A 173 13.39 -9.97 15.18
C LYS A 173 13.26 -8.55 15.71
N ALA A 174 12.08 -7.95 15.57
CA ALA A 174 11.79 -6.56 15.94
C ALA A 174 12.85 -5.58 15.39
N ASP A 175 13.10 -5.61 14.07
CA ASP A 175 14.11 -4.82 13.31
C ASP A 175 15.57 -5.21 13.56
N VAL A 176 15.85 -6.16 14.44
CA VAL A 176 17.21 -6.61 14.75
C VAL A 176 17.52 -7.86 13.95
N GLN A 177 18.59 -7.82 13.14
CA GLN A 177 19.02 -8.97 12.35
C GLN A 177 19.58 -10.07 13.25
N VAL A 178 19.15 -11.32 12.97
CA VAL A 178 19.54 -12.51 13.73
C VAL A 178 19.75 -13.70 12.78
N GLY A 179 20.49 -14.70 13.21
CA GLY A 179 20.72 -15.93 12.43
C GLY A 179 21.70 -15.74 11.30
N VAL A 180 21.59 -16.55 10.26
CA VAL A 180 22.51 -16.53 9.13
C VAL A 180 21.87 -15.77 7.96
N GLN A 181 22.53 -14.71 7.50
CA GLN A 181 22.27 -14.13 6.19
C GLN A 181 22.96 -14.98 5.13
N LYS A 182 22.29 -15.21 4.02
CA LYS A 182 22.86 -15.83 2.83
C LYS A 182 22.68 -14.93 1.63
N ASP A 183 23.75 -14.76 0.88
CA ASP A 183 23.73 -14.06 -0.40
C ASP A 183 24.04 -15.06 -1.53
N TYR A 184 23.44 -14.85 -2.68
CA TYR A 184 23.53 -15.75 -3.82
C TYR A 184 23.99 -15.00 -5.06
N TYR A 185 24.66 -15.69 -5.97
CA TYR A 185 24.93 -15.21 -7.32
C TYR A 185 23.64 -15.24 -8.16
N GLU A 186 23.61 -14.50 -9.27
CA GLU A 186 22.49 -14.57 -10.23
C GLU A 186 22.32 -15.98 -10.84
N SER A 187 23.33 -16.81 -10.80
CA SER A 187 23.26 -18.24 -11.14
C SER A 187 22.39 -19.04 -10.14
N GLY A 188 22.13 -18.47 -8.92
CA GLY A 188 21.44 -19.10 -7.81
C GLY A 188 22.36 -19.88 -6.87
N LYS A 189 23.68 -19.89 -7.12
CA LYS A 189 24.65 -20.52 -6.22
C LYS A 189 24.96 -19.62 -5.04
N LEU A 190 25.26 -20.22 -3.89
CA LEU A 190 25.62 -19.51 -2.68
C LEU A 190 26.90 -18.69 -2.90
N LYS A 191 26.84 -17.39 -2.55
CA LYS A 191 27.94 -16.44 -2.66
C LYS A 191 28.57 -16.13 -1.30
N ALA A 192 27.72 -15.98 -0.26
CA ALA A 192 28.22 -15.69 1.08
C ALA A 192 27.23 -16.19 2.15
N GLU A 193 27.78 -16.50 3.31
CA GLU A 193 27.04 -16.73 4.55
C GLU A 193 27.66 -15.90 5.67
N VAL A 194 26.82 -15.18 6.43
CA VAL A 194 27.27 -14.34 7.54
C VAL A 194 26.35 -14.56 8.72
N SER A 195 26.93 -14.92 9.89
CA SER A 195 26.18 -15.12 11.12
C SER A 195 25.97 -13.82 11.88
N TYR A 196 24.71 -13.55 12.27
CA TYR A 196 24.31 -12.36 13.04
C TYR A 196 23.73 -12.72 14.40
N LYS A 197 24.09 -11.95 15.40
CA LYS A 197 23.51 -12.00 16.74
C LYS A 197 23.28 -10.59 17.24
N ASN A 198 22.05 -10.24 17.62
CA ASN A 198 21.66 -8.91 18.09
C ASN A 198 22.11 -7.76 17.15
N GLY A 199 21.93 -7.94 15.83
CA GLY A 199 22.26 -6.96 14.81
C GLY A 199 23.75 -6.81 14.48
N LYS A 200 24.62 -7.60 15.12
CA LYS A 200 26.06 -7.60 14.86
C LYS A 200 26.51 -8.91 14.26
N VAL A 201 27.53 -8.85 13.42
CA VAL A 201 28.20 -10.09 12.93
C VAL A 201 28.82 -10.79 14.14
N ASP A 202 28.40 -12.04 14.38
CA ASP A 202 28.90 -12.85 15.50
C ASP A 202 28.88 -14.33 15.07
N GLY A 203 30.03 -14.90 14.86
CA GLY A 203 30.23 -16.23 14.31
C GLY A 203 31.05 -16.22 13.04
N VAL A 204 30.90 -17.24 12.22
CA VAL A 204 31.65 -17.42 10.98
C VAL A 204 30.97 -16.67 9.83
N ALA A 205 31.78 -15.96 9.06
CA ALA A 205 31.47 -15.45 7.73
C ALA A 205 32.26 -16.21 6.68
N LYS A 206 31.60 -16.65 5.60
CA LYS A 206 32.22 -17.37 4.49
C LYS A 206 31.83 -16.74 3.17
N ALA A 207 32.79 -16.70 2.25
CA ALA A 207 32.55 -16.39 0.85
C ALA A 207 32.89 -17.59 -0.04
N TYR A 208 32.12 -17.74 -1.09
CA TYR A 208 32.22 -18.86 -2.03
C TYR A 208 32.38 -18.33 -3.46
N ASP A 209 33.12 -19.04 -4.29
CA ASP A 209 33.09 -18.82 -5.74
C ASP A 209 31.89 -19.52 -6.39
N GLU A 210 31.71 -19.30 -7.69
CA GLU A 210 30.59 -19.92 -8.43
C GLU A 210 30.74 -21.44 -8.61
N THR A 211 31.86 -22.06 -8.23
CA THR A 211 31.98 -23.51 -8.17
C THR A 211 31.51 -24.10 -6.86
N GLY A 212 31.27 -23.23 -5.85
CA GLY A 212 30.89 -23.58 -4.47
C GLY A 212 32.10 -23.78 -3.56
N LYS A 213 33.32 -23.46 -4.02
CA LYS A 213 34.52 -23.53 -3.20
C LYS A 213 34.61 -22.32 -2.29
N VAL A 214 34.93 -22.54 -1.01
CA VAL A 214 35.21 -21.45 -0.05
C VAL A 214 36.47 -20.71 -0.50
N ILE A 215 36.35 -19.39 -0.73
CA ILE A 215 37.44 -18.50 -1.08
C ILE A 215 37.90 -17.62 0.08
N GLU A 216 37.01 -17.43 1.08
CA GLU A 216 37.31 -16.66 2.28
C GLU A 216 36.52 -17.20 3.46
N GLN A 217 37.12 -17.23 4.64
CA GLN A 217 36.48 -17.55 5.89
C GLN A 217 37.06 -16.68 7.00
N VAL A 218 36.19 -15.98 7.74
CA VAL A 218 36.59 -15.11 8.84
C VAL A 218 35.66 -15.35 10.01
N THR A 219 36.17 -15.26 11.24
CA THR A 219 35.36 -15.36 12.45
C THR A 219 35.23 -13.99 13.10
N PHE A 220 34.01 -13.68 13.55
CA PHE A 220 33.68 -12.42 14.23
C PHE A 220 33.11 -12.68 15.62
N LYS A 221 33.38 -11.73 16.53
CA LYS A 221 32.75 -11.67 17.85
C LYS A 221 32.26 -10.27 18.10
N ASN A 222 30.92 -10.10 18.27
CA ASN A 222 30.28 -8.79 18.48
C ASN A 222 30.66 -7.73 17.44
N GLY A 223 30.82 -8.08 16.17
CA GLY A 223 31.18 -7.21 15.07
C GLY A 223 32.69 -7.00 14.86
N VAL A 224 33.53 -7.57 15.71
CA VAL A 224 35.00 -7.48 15.61
C VAL A 224 35.57 -8.81 15.11
N GLN A 225 36.44 -8.74 14.09
CA GLN A 225 37.15 -9.91 13.60
C GLN A 225 38.04 -10.48 14.69
N VAL A 226 37.98 -11.77 14.88
CA VAL A 226 38.85 -12.53 15.79
C VAL A 226 39.73 -13.47 15.00
N LYS A 227 40.91 -13.71 15.52
CA LYS A 227 41.88 -14.59 14.90
C LYS A 227 41.48 -16.08 15.05
#